data_6cce07096dcd44134ef711720dddda94
#
_entry.id   6cce07096dcd44134ef711720dddda94
#
_cell.length_a   1.000
_cell.length_b   1.000
_cell.length_c   1.000
_cell.angle_alpha   90.00
_cell.angle_beta   90.00
_cell.angle_gamma   90.00
#
_symmetry.space_group_name_H-M   'P 1'
#
loop_
_entity.id
_entity.type
_entity.pdbx_description
1 polymer ?
#
loop_
_entity_poly.entity_id
_entity_poly.type
_entity_poly.pdbx_seq_one_letter_code
_entity_poly.pdbx_strand_id
1 'polypeptide(L)' 'MQIKYTNGQPVQHGDIVHIKNKPYTVDSCDVKSGYVYVRSMSESRTLRPFYPKDIGAQWDNVHPLFKGLLPL' A
#
# COMPACT_ATOMS: atom_id res chain seq x y z
N MET A 1 -9.63 3.32 7.35
CA MET A 1 -9.13 2.34 6.41
C MET A 1 -7.65 2.22 6.51
N GLN A 2 -7.16 1.02 6.36
CA GLN A 2 -5.75 0.75 6.57
C GLN A 2 -5.29 -0.23 5.51
N ILE A 3 -4.06 -0.11 5.08
CA ILE A 3 -3.48 -1.04 4.12
C ILE A 3 -2.67 -2.06 4.89
N LYS A 4 -2.91 -3.33 4.64
CA LYS A 4 -2.20 -4.42 5.30
C LYS A 4 -1.60 -5.37 4.28
N TYR A 5 -0.45 -5.93 4.64
CA TYR A 5 0.14 -7.00 3.85
C TYR A 5 -0.71 -8.26 3.97
N THR A 6 -0.48 -9.21 3.10
CA THR A 6 -1.25 -10.46 3.11
C THR A 6 -1.07 -11.24 4.41
N ASN A 7 0.02 -10.99 5.14
CA ASN A 7 0.24 -11.67 6.41
C ASN A 7 -0.47 -10.97 7.59
N GLY A 8 -1.24 -9.92 7.30
CA GLY A 8 -1.99 -9.23 8.34
C GLY A 8 -1.28 -8.07 9.01
N GLN A 9 -0.02 -7.84 8.68
CA GLN A 9 0.72 -6.73 9.27
C GLN A 9 0.39 -5.42 8.57
N PRO A 10 0.20 -4.33 9.29
CA PRO A 10 -0.08 -3.05 8.64
C PRO A 10 1.14 -2.54 7.88
N VAL A 11 0.88 -1.89 6.76
CA VAL A 11 1.94 -1.26 6.00
C VAL A 11 2.32 0.03 6.72
N GLN A 12 3.59 0.20 7.00
CA GLN A 12 4.08 1.34 7.77
C GLN A 12 5.20 2.07 7.05
N HIS A 13 5.37 3.33 7.40
CA HIS A 13 6.47 4.14 6.91
C HIS A 13 7.80 3.45 7.24
N GLY A 14 8.67 3.38 6.28
CA GLY A 14 9.97 2.76 6.49
C GLY A 14 10.04 1.28 6.14
N ASP A 15 8.90 0.66 5.86
CA ASP A 15 8.90 -0.74 5.48
C ASP A 15 9.63 -0.91 4.15
N ILE A 16 10.32 -2.03 4.01
CA ILE A 16 10.99 -2.35 2.76
C ILE A 16 10.13 -3.35 2.01
N VAL A 17 9.80 -3.01 0.78
CA VAL A 17 8.99 -3.87 -0.08
C VAL A 17 9.72 -4.09 -1.40
N HIS A 18 9.37 -5.16 -2.08
CA HIS A 18 9.97 -5.47 -3.37
C HIS A 18 8.91 -5.41 -4.46
N ILE A 19 9.22 -4.67 -5.51
CA ILE A 19 8.33 -4.54 -6.66
C ILE A 19 9.15 -4.91 -7.88
N LYS A 20 8.74 -5.98 -8.56
CA LYS A 20 9.47 -6.49 -9.73
C LYS A 20 10.95 -6.73 -9.40
N ASN A 21 11.17 -7.32 -8.23
CA ASN A 21 12.52 -7.67 -7.76
C ASN A 21 13.41 -6.49 -7.42
N LYS A 22 12.83 -5.30 -7.26
CA LYS A 22 13.60 -4.13 -6.84
C LYS A 22 13.12 -3.68 -5.47
N PRO A 23 14.04 -3.31 -4.58
CA PRO A 23 13.66 -2.88 -3.25
C PRO A 23 13.22 -1.43 -3.22
N TYR A 24 12.18 -1.17 -2.46
CA TYR A 24 11.64 0.17 -2.25
C TYR A 24 11.33 0.36 -0.77
N THR A 25 11.31 1.59 -0.33
CA THR A 25 10.94 1.92 1.03
C THR A 25 9.59 2.63 1.00
N VAL A 26 8.68 2.17 1.85
CA VAL A 26 7.35 2.79 1.93
C VAL A 26 7.48 4.15 2.59
N ASP A 27 6.92 5.16 1.94
CA ASP A 27 6.89 6.52 2.49
C ASP A 27 5.55 6.77 3.17
N SER A 28 4.47 6.60 2.46
CA SER A 28 3.14 6.90 2.99
C SER A 28 2.06 6.17 2.21
N CYS A 29 0.87 6.18 2.78
CA CYS A 29 -0.30 5.61 2.14
C CYS A 29 -1.35 6.70 2.04
N ASP A 30 -1.89 6.90 0.85
CA ASP A 30 -2.91 7.90 0.64
C ASP A 30 -4.28 7.24 0.59
N VAL A 31 -5.07 7.42 1.64
CA VAL A 31 -6.37 6.79 1.71
C VAL A 31 -7.34 7.32 0.66
N LYS A 32 -7.15 8.52 0.20
CA LYS A 32 -8.07 9.09 -0.78
C LYS A 32 -7.88 8.50 -2.16
N SER A 33 -6.64 8.35 -2.59
CA SER A 33 -6.36 7.83 -3.91
C SER A 33 -6.19 6.32 -3.92
N GLY A 34 -5.92 5.73 -2.76
CA GLY A 34 -5.64 4.30 -2.68
C GLY A 34 -4.23 3.93 -3.06
N TYR A 35 -3.34 4.90 -3.19
CA TYR A 35 -1.96 4.62 -3.56
C TYR A 35 -1.06 4.47 -2.35
N VAL A 36 -0.03 3.66 -2.54
CA VAL A 36 1.08 3.59 -1.60
C VAL A 36 2.24 4.30 -2.25
N TYR A 37 2.78 5.30 -1.60
CA TYR A 37 3.92 6.03 -2.13
C TYR A 37 5.21 5.45 -1.59
N VAL A 38 6.11 5.10 -2.47
CA VAL A 38 7.37 4.45 -2.10
C VAL A 38 8.53 5.19 -2.73
N ARG A 39 9.72 4.96 -2.17
CA ARG A 39 10.96 5.50 -2.71
C ARG A 39 11.86 4.35 -3.07
N SER A 40 12.47 4.42 -4.24
CA SER A 40 13.46 3.43 -4.63
C SER A 40 14.66 3.55 -3.71
N MET A 41 15.25 2.43 -3.36
CA MET A 41 16.47 2.44 -2.54
C MET A 41 17.63 3.13 -3.27
N SER A 42 17.60 3.12 -4.59
CA SER A 42 18.65 3.77 -5.36
C SER A 42 18.32 5.22 -5.71
N GLU A 43 17.04 5.60 -5.69
CA GLU A 43 16.64 6.96 -6.00
C GLU A 43 15.67 7.45 -4.94
N SER A 44 16.17 7.70 -3.76
CA SER A 44 15.33 8.03 -2.63
C SER A 44 14.64 9.40 -2.71
N ARG A 45 15.02 10.21 -3.69
CA ARG A 45 14.42 11.54 -3.81
C ARG A 45 13.06 11.52 -4.50
N THR A 46 12.74 10.45 -5.22
CA THR A 46 11.52 10.41 -6.02
C THR A 46 10.50 9.49 -5.40
N LEU A 47 9.32 10.02 -5.13
CA LEU A 47 8.20 9.22 -4.67
C LEU A 47 7.50 8.62 -5.89
N ARG A 48 7.13 7.37 -5.79
CA ARG A 48 6.40 6.69 -6.85
C ARG A 48 5.14 6.09 -6.29
N PRO A 49 4.01 6.26 -6.98
CA PRO A 49 2.76 5.67 -6.52
C PRO A 49 2.61 4.24 -7.03
N PHE A 50 2.18 3.36 -6.15
CA PHE A 50 1.86 2.00 -6.53
C PHE A 50 0.56 1.61 -5.86
N TYR A 51 -0.12 0.62 -6.42
CA TYR A 51 -1.29 0.08 -5.77
C TYR A 51 -0.85 -0.89 -4.67
N PRO A 52 -1.65 -1.06 -3.62
CA PRO A 52 -1.28 -1.99 -2.55
C PRO A 52 -0.95 -3.38 -3.06
N LYS A 53 -1.66 -3.86 -4.07
CA LYS A 53 -1.41 -5.20 -4.61
C LYS A 53 0.01 -5.35 -5.15
N ASP A 54 0.61 -4.25 -5.58
CA ASP A 54 1.96 -4.30 -6.15
C ASP A 54 3.03 -4.57 -5.09
N ILE A 55 2.72 -4.34 -3.82
CA ILE A 55 3.64 -4.60 -2.73
C ILE A 55 3.16 -5.76 -1.86
N GLY A 56 2.24 -6.55 -2.36
CA GLY A 56 1.71 -7.69 -1.60
C GLY A 56 0.79 -7.27 -0.47
N ALA A 57 0.05 -6.19 -0.66
CA ALA A 57 -0.85 -5.65 0.35
C ALA A 57 -2.23 -5.41 -0.24
N GLN A 58 -3.16 -5.08 0.61
CA GLN A 58 -4.52 -4.76 0.18
C GLN A 58 -5.15 -3.83 1.21
N TRP A 59 -6.21 -3.14 0.79
CA TRP A 59 -6.98 -2.35 1.71
C TRP A 59 -7.67 -3.27 2.69
N ASP A 60 -7.42 -3.05 3.97
CA ASP A 60 -8.10 -3.76 5.01
C ASP A 60 -9.33 -2.96 5.32
N ASN A 61 -10.41 -3.67 5.67
CA ASN A 61 -11.46 -2.97 6.22
C ASN A 61 -12.29 -2.26 5.34
N VAL A 62 -12.81 -2.94 4.42
CA VAL A 62 -13.98 -2.44 3.81
C VAL A 62 -15.01 -2.50 4.89
N HIS A 63 -15.47 -1.36 5.32
CA HIS A 63 -16.46 -1.26 6.37
C HIS A 63 -17.68 -2.10 5.99
N PRO A 64 -18.29 -2.83 6.92
CA PRO A 64 -19.44 -3.67 6.62
C PRO A 64 -20.56 -2.96 5.87
N LEU A 65 -20.83 -1.72 6.24
CA LEU A 65 -21.85 -0.94 5.55
C LEU A 65 -21.45 -0.70 4.10
N PHE A 66 -20.18 -0.44 3.92
CA PHE A 66 -19.67 -0.17 2.60
C PHE A 66 -19.78 -1.42 1.72
N LYS A 67 -19.50 -2.56 2.29
CA LYS A 67 -19.67 -3.79 1.55
C LYS A 67 -21.12 -3.99 1.15
N GLY A 68 -22.01 -3.62 2.01
CA GLY A 68 -23.41 -3.74 1.72
C GLY A 68 -23.85 -2.81 0.60
N LEU A 69 -23.22 -1.65 0.52
CA LEU A 69 -23.55 -0.69 -0.51
C LEU A 69 -22.91 -1.04 -1.85
N LEU A 70 -21.95 -1.89 -1.83
CA LEU A 70 -21.31 -2.30 -3.04
C LEU A 70 -21.85 -3.61 -3.43
N PRO A 71 -22.92 -3.64 -3.85
CA PRO A 71 -23.50 -4.88 -4.10
C PRO A 71 -22.87 -5.33 -5.18
N LEU A 72 -22.61 -5.00 -5.36
CA LEU A 72 -22.09 -5.40 -6.03
C LEU A 72 -22.24 -6.18 -6.71
#